data_9cebf08a415dd898a0c48466dc9b95de
#
_entry.id   9cebf08a415dd898a0c48466dc9b95de
#
_cell.length_a   1.000
_cell.length_b   1.000
_cell.length_c   1.000
_cell.angle_alpha   90.00
_cell.angle_beta   90.00
_cell.angle_gamma   90.00
#
_symmetry.space_group_name_H-M   'P 1'
#
loop_
_entity.id
_entity.type
_entity.pdbx_description
1 polymer ?
#
loop_
_entity_poly.entity_id
_entity_poly.type
_entity_poly.pdbx_seq_one_letter_code
_entity_poly.pdbx_strand_id
1 'polypeptide(L)'
;QAITTQIFSGKINPTTEKFLQLLLLHNRENYISDIIKAFFHLYNEKNGISEVTVTTATDLDAASEQKISNFIKEKSGYPNVKINKKTDTSILGGFIVDFGDKLFDNSVKYKLNKIKQEIALN
;
A
#
# COMPACT_ATOMS: atom_id res chain seq x y z
N GLN A 1 25.29 14.51 11.20
CA GLN A 1 24.43 15.70 10.97
C GLN A 1 24.93 16.51 9.76
N ALA A 2 26.21 16.84 9.69
CA ALA A 2 26.76 17.61 8.57
C ALA A 2 26.61 16.91 7.22
N ILE A 3 26.78 15.59 7.17
CA ILE A 3 26.63 14.79 5.95
C ILE A 3 25.18 14.82 5.44
N THR A 4 24.23 14.66 6.33
CA THR A 4 22.80 14.71 5.98
C THR A 4 22.43 16.09 5.44
N THR A 5 22.90 17.15 6.08
CA THR A 5 22.67 18.52 5.63
C THR A 5 23.27 18.77 4.24
N GLN A 6 24.50 18.26 3.98
CA GLN A 6 25.13 18.40 2.66
C GLN A 6 24.37 17.65 1.56
N ILE A 7 23.86 16.44 1.85
CA ILE A 7 23.15 15.63 0.86
C ILE A 7 21.82 16.28 0.47
N PHE A 8 21.09 16.82 1.44
CA PHE A 8 19.74 17.34 1.23
C PHE A 8 19.66 18.85 0.99
N SER A 9 20.75 19.58 1.26
CA SER A 9 20.79 21.03 1.05
C SER A 9 20.50 21.38 -0.41
N GLY A 10 19.52 22.24 -0.63
CA GLY A 10 19.12 22.69 -1.97
C GLY A 10 18.29 21.70 -2.77
N LYS A 11 18.05 20.50 -2.26
CA LYS A 11 17.25 19.47 -2.95
C LYS A 11 15.83 19.32 -2.39
N ILE A 12 15.59 19.85 -1.22
CA ILE A 12 14.30 19.75 -0.52
C ILE A 12 13.81 21.11 -0.08
N ASN A 13 12.53 21.18 0.23
CA ASN A 13 11.91 22.38 0.75
C ASN A 13 12.56 22.77 2.10
N PRO A 14 12.81 24.08 2.37
CA PRO A 14 13.38 24.53 3.65
C PRO A 14 12.61 24.05 4.87
N THR A 15 11.30 23.90 4.80
CA THR A 15 10.49 23.38 5.90
C THR A 15 10.82 21.91 6.20
N THR A 16 11.01 21.09 5.17
CA THR A 16 11.41 19.70 5.30
C THR A 16 12.81 19.57 5.87
N GLU A 17 13.73 20.44 5.44
CA GLU A 17 15.08 20.49 5.95
C GLU A 17 15.11 20.79 7.45
N LYS A 18 14.37 21.81 7.89
CA LYS A 18 14.23 22.14 9.31
C LYS A 18 13.65 20.97 10.14
N PHE A 19 12.66 20.28 9.59
CA PHE A 19 12.05 19.12 10.24
C PHE A 19 13.05 17.99 10.42
N LEU A 20 13.86 17.69 9.40
CA LEU A 20 14.92 16.68 9.48
C LEU A 20 15.99 17.07 10.51
N GLN A 21 16.38 18.34 10.55
CA GLN A 21 17.32 18.85 11.54
C GLN A 21 16.80 18.67 12.97
N LEU A 22 15.52 18.94 13.22
CA LEU A 22 14.89 18.72 14.51
C LEU A 22 14.90 17.25 14.92
N LEU A 23 14.62 16.34 13.99
CA LEU A 23 14.68 14.89 14.24
C LEU A 23 16.08 14.44 14.65
N LEU A 24 17.10 14.94 13.95
CA LEU A 24 18.51 14.63 14.26
C LEU A 24 18.91 15.21 15.62
N LEU A 25 18.47 16.41 15.93
CA LEU A 25 18.77 17.08 17.20
C LEU A 25 18.21 16.32 18.41
N HIS A 26 17.04 15.70 18.26
CA HIS A 26 16.36 14.93 19.30
C HIS A 26 16.71 13.43 19.30
N ASN A 27 17.72 13.01 18.54
CA ASN A 27 18.16 11.61 18.41
C ASN A 27 17.02 10.66 18.01
N ARG A 28 16.18 11.11 17.07
CA ARG A 28 15.05 10.34 16.56
C ARG A 28 15.27 9.80 15.14
N GLU A 29 16.52 9.63 14.73
CA GLU A 29 16.89 9.14 13.41
C GLU A 29 16.29 7.77 13.11
N ASN A 30 16.16 6.91 14.12
CA ASN A 30 15.61 5.56 13.97
C ASN A 30 14.14 5.55 13.55
N TYR A 31 13.44 6.67 13.78
CA TYR A 31 12.02 6.80 13.43
C TYR A 31 11.78 7.47 12.07
N ILE A 32 12.83 7.91 11.38
CA ILE A 32 12.72 8.62 10.09
C ILE A 32 11.95 7.78 9.06
N SER A 33 12.25 6.49 8.96
CA SER A 33 11.57 5.59 8.03
C SER A 33 10.07 5.50 8.30
N ASP A 34 9.68 5.36 9.56
CA ASP A 34 8.28 5.27 9.95
C ASP A 34 7.54 6.59 9.77
N ILE A 35 8.24 7.71 10.05
CA ILE A 35 7.70 9.06 9.83
C ILE A 35 7.45 9.31 8.34
N ILE A 36 8.36 8.90 7.48
CA ILE A 36 8.20 9.04 6.02
C ILE A 36 6.98 8.24 5.54
N LYS A 37 6.81 7.01 6.01
CA LYS A 37 5.64 6.19 5.67
C LYS A 37 4.34 6.85 6.13
N ALA A 38 4.31 7.35 7.37
CA ALA A 38 3.14 8.06 7.90
C ALA A 38 2.84 9.34 7.10
N PHE A 39 3.88 10.06 6.70
CA PHE A 39 3.74 11.26 5.86
C PHE A 39 3.10 10.93 4.50
N PHE A 40 3.58 9.89 3.82
CA PHE A 40 3.01 9.47 2.55
C PHE A 40 1.55 9.03 2.69
N HIS A 41 1.23 8.35 3.77
CA HIS A 41 -0.14 7.95 4.07
C HIS A 41 -1.05 9.18 4.20
N LEU A 42 -0.67 10.15 5.01
CA LEU A 42 -1.42 11.40 5.19
C LEU A 42 -1.51 12.22 3.90
N TYR A 43 -0.43 12.26 3.13
CA TYR A 43 -0.40 12.94 1.83
C TYR A 43 -1.41 12.33 0.85
N ASN A 44 -1.43 11.00 0.77
CA ASN A 44 -2.35 10.29 -0.10
C ASN A 44 -3.81 10.53 0.34
N GLU A 45 -4.08 10.46 1.64
CA GLU A 45 -5.40 10.72 2.20
C GLU A 45 -5.88 12.14 1.87
N LYS A 46 -5.01 13.14 2.06
CA LYS A 46 -5.32 14.54 1.77
C LYS A 46 -5.62 14.78 0.30
N ASN A 47 -4.92 14.11 -0.61
CA ASN A 47 -5.09 14.25 -2.04
C ASN A 47 -6.14 13.30 -2.63
N GLY A 48 -6.85 12.55 -1.79
CA GLY A 48 -7.85 11.58 -2.24
C GLY A 48 -7.27 10.42 -3.02
N ILE A 49 -6.04 10.04 -2.72
CA ILE A 49 -5.34 8.90 -3.34
C ILE A 49 -5.46 7.71 -2.41
N SER A 50 -6.07 6.64 -2.89
CA SER A 50 -6.09 5.36 -2.18
C SER A 50 -4.92 4.49 -2.65
N GLU A 51 -4.08 4.07 -1.74
CA GLU A 51 -3.01 3.13 -2.02
C GLU A 51 -3.51 1.72 -1.72
N VAL A 52 -3.49 0.88 -2.73
CA VAL A 52 -4.08 -0.46 -2.68
C VAL A 52 -3.06 -1.49 -3.16
N THR A 53 -2.91 -2.57 -2.41
CA THR A 53 -2.07 -3.69 -2.82
C THR A 53 -2.94 -4.79 -3.41
N VAL A 54 -2.63 -5.20 -4.63
CA VAL A 54 -3.31 -6.30 -5.32
C VAL A 54 -2.36 -7.49 -5.40
N THR A 55 -2.76 -8.61 -4.80
CA THR A 55 -2.02 -9.86 -4.85
C THR A 55 -2.71 -10.81 -5.83
N THR A 56 -1.95 -11.38 -6.75
CA THR A 56 -2.44 -12.34 -7.75
C THR A 56 -1.52 -13.56 -7.79
N ALA A 57 -2.03 -14.69 -8.28
CA ALA A 57 -1.23 -15.91 -8.40
C ALA A 57 -0.24 -15.83 -9.57
N THR A 58 -0.58 -15.07 -10.61
CA THR A 58 0.23 -14.87 -11.82
C THR A 58 0.18 -13.41 -12.22
N ASP A 59 1.07 -13.02 -13.13
CA ASP A 59 1.05 -11.67 -13.67
C ASP A 59 -0.27 -11.39 -14.39
N LEU A 60 -0.79 -10.18 -14.20
CA LEU A 60 -2.05 -9.76 -14.79
C LEU A 60 -1.86 -9.31 -16.24
N ASP A 61 -2.78 -9.71 -17.10
CA ASP A 61 -2.93 -9.11 -18.42
C ASP A 61 -3.66 -7.75 -18.31
N ALA A 62 -3.59 -6.96 -19.37
CA ALA A 62 -4.16 -5.60 -19.38
C ALA A 62 -5.67 -5.60 -19.10
N ALA A 63 -6.41 -6.59 -19.63
CA ALA A 63 -7.86 -6.69 -19.44
C ALA A 63 -8.22 -6.98 -17.98
N SER A 64 -7.51 -7.91 -17.34
CA SER A 64 -7.70 -8.24 -15.91
C SER A 64 -7.32 -7.10 -15.00
N GLU A 65 -6.24 -6.41 -15.32
CA GLU A 65 -5.80 -5.22 -14.59
C GLU A 65 -6.87 -4.12 -14.63
N GLN A 66 -7.47 -3.90 -15.78
CA GLN A 66 -8.53 -2.91 -15.93
C GLN A 66 -9.77 -3.27 -15.11
N LYS A 67 -10.17 -4.53 -15.09
CA LYS A 67 -11.30 -5.02 -14.27
C LYS A 67 -11.05 -4.81 -12.78
N ILE A 68 -9.86 -5.16 -12.32
CA ILE A 68 -9.46 -4.98 -10.91
C ILE A 68 -9.41 -3.49 -10.56
N SER A 69 -8.86 -2.65 -11.44
CA SER A 69 -8.82 -1.20 -11.25
C SER A 69 -10.23 -0.61 -11.08
N ASN A 70 -11.16 -0.99 -11.95
CA ASN A 70 -12.53 -0.54 -11.86
C ASN A 70 -13.22 -1.01 -10.58
N PHE A 71 -13.01 -2.26 -10.19
CA PHE A 71 -13.50 -2.80 -8.92
C PHE A 71 -12.98 -2.01 -7.72
N ILE A 72 -11.69 -1.70 -7.71
CA ILE A 72 -11.06 -0.93 -6.63
C ILE A 72 -11.65 0.48 -6.55
N LYS A 73 -11.80 1.17 -7.68
CA LYS A 73 -12.40 2.52 -7.71
C LYS A 73 -13.83 2.51 -7.19
N GLU A 74 -14.61 1.52 -7.56
CA GLU A 74 -15.98 1.37 -7.08
C GLU A 74 -16.04 1.14 -5.57
N LYS A 75 -15.15 0.28 -5.04
CA LYS A 75 -15.16 -0.09 -3.62
C LYS A 75 -14.48 0.94 -2.72
N SER A 76 -13.44 1.61 -3.20
CA SER A 76 -12.69 2.59 -2.39
C SER A 76 -13.42 3.94 -2.27
N GLY A 77 -14.19 4.31 -3.30
CA GLY A 77 -14.80 5.63 -3.38
C GLY A 77 -13.81 6.78 -3.61
N TYR A 78 -12.53 6.50 -3.78
CA TYR A 78 -11.52 7.50 -4.05
C TYR A 78 -11.38 7.78 -5.55
N PRO A 79 -11.19 9.06 -5.95
CA PRO A 79 -11.04 9.42 -7.37
C PRO A 79 -9.74 8.90 -7.98
N ASN A 80 -8.69 8.79 -7.17
CA ASN A 80 -7.38 8.36 -7.60
C ASN A 80 -6.96 7.11 -6.80
N VAL A 81 -6.50 6.09 -7.51
CA VAL A 81 -6.07 4.84 -6.89
C VAL A 81 -4.66 4.51 -7.38
N LYS A 82 -3.75 4.31 -6.42
CA LYS A 82 -2.41 3.82 -6.69
C LYS A 82 -2.38 2.32 -6.40
N ILE A 83 -2.14 1.52 -7.43
CA ILE A 83 -2.15 0.06 -7.32
C ILE A 83 -0.73 -0.45 -7.22
N ASN A 84 -0.42 -1.15 -6.11
CA ASN A 84 0.82 -1.89 -5.95
C ASN A 84 0.54 -3.36 -6.26
N LYS A 85 1.27 -3.91 -7.21
CA LYS A 85 1.09 -5.30 -7.66
C LYS A 85 2.01 -6.23 -6.87
N LYS A 86 1.47 -7.34 -6.41
CA LYS A 86 2.22 -8.40 -5.75
C LYS A 86 1.81 -9.75 -6.34
N THR A 87 2.77 -10.63 -6.55
CA THR A 87 2.52 -11.98 -7.06
C THR A 87 2.77 -12.99 -5.95
N ASP A 88 1.80 -13.87 -5.69
CA ASP A 88 1.88 -14.93 -4.70
C ASP A 88 1.14 -16.17 -5.23
N THR A 89 1.90 -17.16 -5.64
CA THR A 89 1.35 -18.41 -6.21
C THR A 89 0.59 -19.24 -5.17
N SER A 90 0.81 -19.01 -3.88
CA SER A 90 0.15 -19.75 -2.80
C SER A 90 -1.36 -19.52 -2.73
N ILE A 91 -1.87 -18.45 -3.33
CA ILE A 91 -3.32 -18.17 -3.37
C ILE A 91 -4.08 -19.03 -4.39
N LEU A 92 -3.38 -19.81 -5.22
CA LEU A 92 -3.88 -20.76 -6.22
C LEU A 92 -4.65 -20.15 -7.40
N GLY A 93 -4.98 -18.87 -7.36
CA GLY A 93 -5.71 -18.15 -8.38
C GLY A 93 -6.59 -17.06 -7.78
N GLY A 94 -7.22 -16.27 -8.63
CA GLY A 94 -8.00 -15.12 -8.22
C GLY A 94 -7.14 -13.95 -7.79
N PHE A 95 -7.66 -13.11 -6.91
CA PHE A 95 -6.95 -11.93 -6.44
C PHE A 95 -7.31 -11.57 -5.00
N ILE A 96 -6.40 -10.89 -4.32
CA ILE A 96 -6.62 -10.29 -3.01
C ILE A 96 -6.37 -8.79 -3.14
N VAL A 97 -7.29 -7.98 -2.66
CA VAL A 97 -7.18 -6.52 -2.65
C VAL A 97 -7.09 -6.04 -1.21
N ASP A 98 -5.97 -5.41 -0.88
CA ASP A 98 -5.72 -4.85 0.45
C ASP A 98 -5.79 -3.32 0.36
N PHE A 99 -6.81 -2.74 1.00
CA PHE A 99 -7.03 -1.30 1.08
C PHE A 99 -6.32 -0.65 2.27
N GLY A 100 -5.59 -1.42 3.06
CA GLY A 100 -4.95 -0.95 4.29
C GLY A 100 -5.81 -1.16 5.52
N ASP A 101 -7.05 -0.71 5.50
CA ASP A 101 -8.05 -0.89 6.57
C ASP A 101 -8.99 -2.07 6.31
N LYS A 102 -9.13 -2.47 5.04
CA LYS A 102 -10.02 -3.56 4.62
C LYS A 102 -9.27 -4.51 3.70
N LEU A 103 -9.57 -5.78 3.81
CA LEU A 103 -9.04 -6.82 2.95
C LEU A 103 -10.18 -7.49 2.18
N PHE A 104 -10.04 -7.57 0.86
CA PHE A 104 -10.96 -8.24 -0.02
C PHE A 104 -10.28 -9.46 -0.61
N ASP A 105 -10.57 -10.63 -0.06
CA ASP A 105 -9.96 -11.89 -0.50
C ASP A 105 -10.91 -12.65 -1.45
N ASN A 106 -10.60 -12.60 -2.73
CA ASN A 106 -11.32 -13.34 -3.76
C ASN A 106 -10.42 -14.44 -4.38
N SER A 107 -9.49 -14.96 -3.58
CA SER A 107 -8.59 -16.03 -4.00
C SER A 107 -9.31 -17.37 -4.03
N VAL A 108 -8.82 -18.28 -4.89
CA VAL A 108 -9.27 -19.66 -4.94
C VAL A 108 -9.00 -20.37 -3.61
N LYS A 109 -7.84 -20.11 -3.00
CA LYS A 109 -7.47 -20.65 -1.68
C LYS A 109 -8.53 -20.31 -0.61
N TYR A 110 -8.96 -19.07 -0.54
CA TYR A 110 -9.99 -18.64 0.41
C TYR A 110 -11.32 -19.37 0.18
N LYS A 111 -11.74 -19.46 -1.08
CA LYS A 111 -12.98 -20.14 -1.46
C LYS A 111 -12.95 -21.63 -1.10
N LEU A 112 -11.82 -22.29 -1.36
CA LEU A 112 -11.64 -23.69 -1.00
C LEU A 112 -11.65 -23.91 0.52
N ASN A 113 -10.99 -23.06 1.28
CA ASN A 113 -10.98 -23.14 2.74
C ASN A 113 -12.38 -22.92 3.33
N LYS A 114 -13.14 -21.99 2.76
CA LYS A 114 -14.51 -21.74 3.16
C LYS A 114 -15.40 -22.95 2.91
N ILE A 115 -15.29 -23.60 1.77
CA ILE A 115 -16.02 -24.83 1.44
C ILE A 115 -15.64 -25.95 2.39
N LYS A 116 -14.35 -26.13 2.68
CA LYS A 116 -13.88 -27.15 3.65
C LYS A 116 -14.49 -26.93 5.03
N GLN A 117 -14.57 -25.70 5.50
CA GLN A 117 -15.18 -25.36 6.79
C GLN A 117 -16.67 -25.67 6.80
N GLU A 118 -17.39 -25.33 5.74
CA GLU A 118 -18.82 -25.62 5.60
C GLU A 118 -19.09 -27.14 5.62
N ILE A 119 -18.27 -27.94 4.94
CA ILE A 119 -18.37 -29.40 4.93
C ILE A 119 -18.07 -29.96 6.33
N ALA A 120 -17.07 -29.44 7.04
CA ALA A 120 -16.71 -29.90 8.38
C ALA A 120 -17.78 -29.61 9.44
N LEU A 121 -18.60 -28.56 9.24
CA LEU A 121 -19.69 -28.20 10.14
C LEU A 121 -20.97 -29.02 9.90
N ASN A 122 -21.09 -29.66 8.76
CA ASN A 122 -22.19 -30.53 8.39
C ASN A 122 -21.82 -32.01 8.64
#